data_e4bf426b63bfffa3a2aff12670fc3756
#
_entry.id   e4bf426b63bfffa3a2aff12670fc3756
#
_cell.length_a   1.000
_cell.length_b   1.000
_cell.length_c   1.000
_cell.angle_alpha   90.00
_cell.angle_beta   90.00
_cell.angle_gamma   90.00
#
_symmetry.space_group_name_H-M   'P 1'
#
loop_
_entity.id
_entity.type
_entity.pdbx_description
1 polymer ?
#
loop_
_entity_poly.entity_id
_entity_poly.type
_entity_poly.pdbx_seq_one_letter_code
_entity_poly.pdbx_strand_id
1 'polypeptide(L)'
;AILYLGRNAADLRIAADKITIVGFSAGAHLAASTALLWDAAPVQQPLGITGTEARPNAVVLGYPVITSGKFAHSGSFENLCGADEALLQTMSLENQVRPDVPPFFIWHTVEDQAVPVENSLLLAGALKENNVPFELHLFTHGGHGSSTCTNEVNTPNKHNNAWLPLCMGWLGETL
;
A
#
# COMPACT_ATOMS: atom_id res chain seq x y z
N ALA A 1 -5.93 0.36 14.25
CA ALA A 1 -5.06 -0.83 14.40
C ALA A 1 -3.62 -0.41 14.76
N ILE A 2 -2.90 0.41 13.94
CA ILE A 2 -1.49 0.80 14.18
C ILE A 2 -1.30 1.40 15.57
N LEU A 3 -2.11 2.38 15.97
CA LEU A 3 -2.08 2.96 17.31
C LEU A 3 -2.24 1.92 18.43
N TYR A 4 -3.16 0.99 18.26
CA TYR A 4 -3.38 -0.06 19.25
C TYR A 4 -2.15 -0.96 19.39
N LEU A 5 -1.59 -1.39 18.26
CA LEU A 5 -0.39 -2.23 18.24
C LEU A 5 0.81 -1.50 18.87
N GLY A 6 1.04 -0.24 18.49
CA GLY A 6 2.14 0.55 19.06
C GLY A 6 2.01 0.78 20.55
N ARG A 7 0.81 1.16 21.03
CA ARG A 7 0.56 1.42 22.45
C ARG A 7 0.58 0.18 23.34
N ASN A 8 0.30 -0.99 22.77
CA ASN A 8 0.27 -2.26 23.50
C ASN A 8 1.43 -3.19 23.10
N ALA A 9 2.48 -2.66 22.49
CA ALA A 9 3.56 -3.46 21.91
C ALA A 9 4.25 -4.37 22.94
N ALA A 10 4.46 -3.89 24.16
CA ALA A 10 5.05 -4.67 25.25
C ALA A 10 4.19 -5.88 25.62
N ASP A 11 2.88 -5.67 25.81
CA ASP A 11 1.93 -6.73 26.18
C ASP A 11 1.74 -7.75 25.04
N LEU A 12 1.77 -7.28 23.80
CA LEU A 12 1.67 -8.09 22.59
C LEU A 12 2.99 -8.77 22.21
N ARG A 13 4.09 -8.42 22.89
CA ARG A 13 5.45 -8.92 22.63
C ARG A 13 5.89 -8.68 21.18
N ILE A 14 5.59 -7.51 20.64
CA ILE A 14 6.00 -7.06 19.30
C ILE A 14 6.91 -5.84 19.39
N ALA A 15 7.68 -5.57 18.34
CA ALA A 15 8.49 -4.37 18.21
C ALA A 15 7.59 -3.21 17.70
N ALA A 16 7.44 -2.14 18.50
CA ALA A 16 6.60 -1.00 18.15
C ALA A 16 7.12 -0.20 16.95
N ASP A 17 8.40 -0.32 16.66
CA ASP A 17 9.11 0.31 15.55
C ASP A 17 9.21 -0.57 14.29
N LYS A 18 8.52 -1.72 14.26
CA LYS A 18 8.50 -2.68 13.14
C LYS A 18 7.10 -3.06 12.69
N ILE A 19 6.15 -2.14 12.79
CA ILE A 19 4.75 -2.38 12.38
C ILE A 19 4.63 -2.12 10.88
N THR A 20 4.38 -3.18 10.12
CA THR A 20 4.14 -3.13 8.68
C THR A 20 2.65 -3.27 8.36
N ILE A 21 2.15 -2.45 7.46
CA ILE A 21 0.81 -2.61 6.89
C ILE A 21 0.90 -3.32 5.54
N VAL A 22 0.05 -4.32 5.33
CA VAL A 22 -0.03 -5.10 4.09
C VAL A 22 -1.43 -4.94 3.49
N GLY A 23 -1.51 -4.69 2.21
CA GLY A 23 -2.78 -4.57 1.50
C GLY A 23 -2.74 -5.11 0.08
N PHE A 24 -3.89 -5.55 -0.42
CA PHE A 24 -4.07 -6.08 -1.77
C PHE A 24 -5.24 -5.37 -2.46
N SER A 25 -5.11 -5.03 -3.74
CA SER A 25 -6.18 -4.41 -4.54
C SER A 25 -6.70 -3.11 -3.88
N ALA A 26 -7.99 -2.99 -3.62
CA ALA A 26 -8.58 -1.89 -2.85
C ALA A 26 -8.07 -1.84 -1.40
N GLY A 27 -7.71 -2.98 -0.80
CA GLY A 27 -7.04 -3.04 0.51
C GLY A 27 -5.62 -2.46 0.47
N ALA A 28 -4.94 -2.53 -0.68
CA ALA A 28 -3.66 -1.85 -0.89
C ALA A 28 -3.85 -0.33 -0.96
N HIS A 29 -4.95 0.16 -1.54
CA HIS A 29 -5.31 1.57 -1.48
C HIS A 29 -5.48 2.05 -0.03
N LEU A 30 -6.20 1.28 0.80
CA LEU A 30 -6.34 1.58 2.23
C LEU A 30 -4.98 1.57 2.96
N ALA A 31 -4.11 0.60 2.67
CA ALA A 31 -2.77 0.53 3.26
C ALA A 31 -1.90 1.73 2.83
N ALA A 32 -1.91 2.06 1.55
CA ALA A 32 -1.18 3.20 1.00
C ALA A 32 -1.73 4.54 1.54
N SER A 33 -3.05 4.74 1.56
CA SER A 33 -3.65 5.97 2.12
C SER A 33 -3.33 6.14 3.60
N THR A 34 -3.33 5.05 4.39
CA THR A 34 -2.91 5.09 5.80
C THR A 34 -1.46 5.54 5.95
N ALA A 35 -0.57 5.12 5.05
CA ALA A 35 0.84 5.47 5.08
C ALA A 35 1.17 6.87 4.54
N LEU A 36 0.41 7.34 3.55
CA LEU A 36 0.64 8.62 2.90
C LEU A 36 -0.06 9.78 3.61
N LEU A 37 -1.19 9.50 4.27
CA LEU A 37 -2.05 10.49 4.93
C LEU A 37 -2.04 10.36 6.47
N TRP A 38 -1.01 9.73 7.04
CA TRP A 38 -0.95 9.41 8.48
C TRP A 38 -1.07 10.63 9.40
N ASP A 39 -0.67 11.81 8.94
CA ASP A 39 -0.72 13.09 9.69
C ASP A 39 -1.87 14.01 9.24
N ALA A 40 -2.68 13.59 8.28
CA ALA A 40 -3.81 14.39 7.82
C ALA A 40 -4.80 14.68 8.96
N ALA A 41 -5.29 15.91 9.02
CA ALA A 41 -6.21 16.34 10.08
C ALA A 41 -7.45 15.43 10.25
N PRO A 42 -8.10 14.93 9.17
CA PRO A 42 -9.19 13.96 9.28
C PRO A 42 -8.80 12.62 9.92
N VAL A 43 -7.51 12.28 9.91
CA VAL A 43 -6.98 11.05 10.55
C VAL A 43 -6.62 11.34 12.01
N GLN A 44 -5.87 12.40 12.28
CA GLN A 44 -5.32 12.67 13.61
C GLN A 44 -6.33 13.22 14.60
N GLN A 45 -7.19 14.15 14.17
CA GLN A 45 -8.15 14.82 15.07
C GLN A 45 -9.11 13.85 15.77
N PRO A 46 -9.78 12.91 15.05
CA PRO A 46 -10.67 11.96 15.71
C PRO A 46 -9.95 10.98 16.65
N LEU A 47 -8.66 10.77 16.42
CA LEU A 47 -7.82 9.86 17.22
C LEU A 47 -7.15 10.56 18.41
N GLY A 48 -7.24 11.89 18.49
CA GLY A 48 -6.62 12.69 19.55
C GLY A 48 -5.10 12.58 19.57
N ILE A 49 -4.46 12.50 18.41
CA ILE A 49 -3.00 12.37 18.26
C ILE A 49 -2.43 13.55 17.45
N THR A 50 -1.15 13.83 17.63
CA THR A 50 -0.45 14.92 16.94
C THR A 50 0.96 14.52 16.47
N GLY A 51 1.33 13.26 16.68
CA GLY A 51 2.66 12.72 16.35
C GLY A 51 2.60 11.67 15.26
N THR A 52 3.62 10.84 15.21
CA THR A 52 3.82 9.79 14.20
C THR A 52 3.16 8.45 14.57
N GLU A 53 2.36 8.40 15.62
CA GLU A 53 1.81 7.15 16.17
C GLU A 53 0.89 6.42 15.18
N ALA A 54 0.29 7.12 14.21
CA ALA A 54 -0.52 6.50 13.15
C ALA A 54 0.30 6.05 11.94
N ARG A 55 1.58 6.44 11.84
CA ARG A 55 2.46 6.14 10.71
C ARG A 55 2.99 4.69 10.83
N PRO A 56 2.77 3.81 9.84
CA PRO A 56 3.41 2.50 9.82
C PRO A 56 4.92 2.62 9.57
N ASN A 57 5.69 1.58 9.91
CA ASN A 57 7.14 1.58 9.69
C ASN A 57 7.50 1.13 8.27
N ALA A 58 6.66 0.31 7.63
CA ALA A 58 6.77 -0.09 6.25
C ALA A 58 5.39 -0.42 5.64
N VAL A 59 5.32 -0.46 4.31
CA VAL A 59 4.09 -0.73 3.56
C VAL A 59 4.35 -1.80 2.51
N VAL A 60 3.47 -2.79 2.42
CA VAL A 60 3.51 -3.84 1.40
C VAL A 60 2.22 -3.81 0.59
N LEU A 61 2.33 -3.64 -0.71
CA LEU A 61 1.21 -3.49 -1.62
C LEU A 61 1.22 -4.57 -2.71
N GLY A 62 0.16 -5.34 -2.82
CA GLY A 62 -0.06 -6.26 -3.93
C GLY A 62 -1.10 -5.69 -4.91
N TYR A 63 -0.73 -5.55 -6.18
CA TYR A 63 -1.58 -5.07 -7.28
C TYR A 63 -2.52 -3.92 -6.85
N PRO A 64 -1.93 -2.80 -6.35
CA PRO A 64 -2.67 -1.77 -5.67
C PRO A 64 -3.53 -0.92 -6.60
N VAL A 65 -4.72 -0.54 -6.14
CA VAL A 65 -5.43 0.63 -6.66
C VAL A 65 -4.73 1.87 -6.13
N ILE A 66 -4.37 2.83 -6.99
CA ILE A 66 -3.61 4.03 -6.62
C ILE A 66 -4.20 5.31 -7.22
N THR A 67 -4.32 5.38 -8.56
CA THR A 67 -4.71 6.59 -9.27
C THR A 67 -6.21 6.67 -9.54
N SER A 68 -6.77 7.87 -9.38
CA SER A 68 -8.11 8.21 -9.86
C SER A 68 -8.13 8.71 -11.32
N GLY A 69 -6.96 8.78 -11.97
CA GLY A 69 -6.78 9.31 -13.33
C GLY A 69 -7.07 8.29 -14.43
N LYS A 70 -6.34 8.39 -15.53
CA LYS A 70 -6.54 7.57 -16.75
C LYS A 70 -6.58 6.06 -16.51
N PHE A 71 -5.83 5.57 -15.52
CA PHE A 71 -5.68 4.14 -15.21
C PHE A 71 -6.46 3.74 -13.95
N ALA A 72 -7.49 4.52 -13.59
CA ALA A 72 -8.30 4.27 -12.42
C ALA A 72 -9.06 2.93 -12.50
N HIS A 73 -9.16 2.23 -11.38
CA HIS A 73 -10.20 1.24 -11.18
C HIS A 73 -11.49 1.96 -10.76
N SER A 74 -12.31 2.36 -11.74
CA SER A 74 -13.46 3.28 -11.57
C SER A 74 -14.39 2.89 -10.42
N GLY A 75 -14.75 1.60 -10.33
CA GLY A 75 -15.65 1.12 -9.28
C GLY A 75 -15.12 1.32 -7.86
N SER A 76 -13.78 1.28 -7.65
CA SER A 76 -13.20 1.60 -6.34
C SER A 76 -13.40 3.07 -5.98
N PHE A 77 -13.17 3.97 -6.92
CA PHE A 77 -13.30 5.41 -6.67
C PHE A 77 -14.76 5.87 -6.60
N GLU A 78 -15.64 5.29 -7.39
CA GLU A 78 -17.08 5.52 -7.29
C GLU A 78 -17.61 5.15 -5.89
N ASN A 79 -17.20 3.99 -5.36
CA ASN A 79 -17.59 3.55 -4.03
C ASN A 79 -16.94 4.36 -2.90
N LEU A 80 -15.70 4.84 -3.08
CA LEU A 80 -14.96 5.56 -2.05
C LEU A 80 -15.34 7.05 -2.00
N CYS A 81 -15.41 7.68 -3.15
CA CYS A 81 -15.51 9.13 -3.30
C CYS A 81 -16.91 9.60 -3.77
N GLY A 82 -17.70 8.72 -4.38
CA GLY A 82 -18.96 9.14 -5.03
C GLY A 82 -18.70 10.24 -6.04
N ALA A 83 -19.42 11.36 -5.91
CA ALA A 83 -19.28 12.55 -6.75
C ALA A 83 -18.39 13.65 -6.14
N ASP A 84 -17.67 13.38 -5.06
CA ASP A 84 -16.79 14.35 -4.41
C ASP A 84 -15.45 14.44 -5.14
N GLU A 85 -15.31 15.46 -6.00
CA GLU A 85 -14.10 15.70 -6.80
C GLU A 85 -12.87 16.03 -5.94
N ALA A 86 -13.04 16.72 -4.80
CA ALA A 86 -11.94 17.05 -3.90
C ALA A 86 -11.42 15.80 -3.20
N LEU A 87 -12.30 14.92 -2.78
CA LEU A 87 -11.94 13.63 -2.22
C LEU A 87 -11.29 12.73 -3.28
N LEU A 88 -11.79 12.72 -4.51
CA LEU A 88 -11.22 11.99 -5.64
C LEU A 88 -9.76 12.39 -5.90
N GLN A 89 -9.47 13.70 -5.90
CA GLN A 89 -8.10 14.21 -6.05
C GLN A 89 -7.20 13.82 -4.86
N THR A 90 -7.73 13.88 -3.65
CA THR A 90 -7.01 13.49 -2.45
C THR A 90 -6.69 11.99 -2.44
N MET A 91 -7.60 11.16 -2.94
CA MET A 91 -7.46 9.71 -2.99
C MET A 91 -6.70 9.20 -4.22
N SER A 92 -6.22 10.08 -5.11
CA SER A 92 -5.21 9.77 -6.13
C SER A 92 -3.84 9.78 -5.46
N LEU A 93 -3.44 8.61 -4.96
CA LEU A 93 -2.39 8.49 -3.94
C LEU A 93 -0.99 8.78 -4.44
N GLU A 94 -0.73 8.65 -5.74
CA GLU A 94 0.52 9.08 -6.36
C GLU A 94 0.81 10.56 -6.12
N ASN A 95 -0.23 11.37 -5.92
CA ASN A 95 -0.11 12.81 -5.66
C ASN A 95 0.13 13.14 -4.17
N GLN A 96 0.06 12.15 -3.28
CA GLN A 96 0.20 12.32 -1.83
C GLN A 96 1.58 11.91 -1.31
N VAL A 97 2.48 11.48 -2.21
CA VAL A 97 3.83 11.05 -1.83
C VAL A 97 4.68 12.27 -1.43
N ARG A 98 5.36 12.16 -0.29
CA ARG A 98 6.27 13.17 0.24
C ARG A 98 7.44 12.50 0.97
N PRO A 99 8.56 13.20 1.27
CA PRO A 99 9.80 12.56 1.74
C PRO A 99 9.70 11.84 3.10
N ASP A 100 8.70 12.15 3.94
CA ASP A 100 8.55 11.63 5.30
C ASP A 100 7.61 10.43 5.42
N VAL A 101 7.13 9.88 4.29
CA VAL A 101 6.34 8.66 4.29
C VAL A 101 7.21 7.42 4.51
N PRO A 102 6.66 6.28 4.97
CA PRO A 102 7.44 5.06 5.18
C PRO A 102 7.93 4.45 3.87
N PRO A 103 8.90 3.50 3.92
CA PRO A 103 9.31 2.73 2.75
C PRO A 103 8.23 1.78 2.24
N PHE A 104 8.25 1.47 0.93
CA PHE A 104 7.24 0.67 0.25
C PHE A 104 7.84 -0.57 -0.43
N PHE A 105 7.17 -1.71 -0.29
CA PHE A 105 7.34 -2.86 -1.17
C PHE A 105 6.09 -3.01 -2.03
N ILE A 106 6.25 -3.11 -3.34
CA ILE A 106 5.14 -3.14 -4.30
C ILE A 106 5.34 -4.32 -5.23
N TRP A 107 4.27 -5.10 -5.49
CA TRP A 107 4.29 -6.09 -6.56
C TRP A 107 3.00 -6.07 -7.37
N HIS A 108 3.10 -6.42 -8.66
CA HIS A 108 1.97 -6.41 -9.58
C HIS A 108 2.22 -7.38 -10.74
N THR A 109 1.17 -7.68 -11.51
CA THR A 109 1.29 -8.39 -12.79
C THR A 109 0.94 -7.48 -13.95
N VAL A 110 1.70 -7.58 -15.05
CA VAL A 110 1.50 -6.71 -16.24
C VAL A 110 0.18 -7.02 -16.95
N GLU A 111 -0.30 -8.28 -16.87
CA GLU A 111 -1.55 -8.73 -17.50
C GLU A 111 -2.80 -8.49 -16.66
N ASP A 112 -2.69 -7.78 -15.52
CA ASP A 112 -3.86 -7.46 -14.69
C ASP A 112 -4.86 -6.60 -15.48
N GLN A 113 -6.04 -7.17 -15.74
CA GLN A 113 -7.11 -6.53 -16.51
C GLN A 113 -8.10 -5.75 -15.64
N ALA A 114 -8.05 -5.93 -14.32
CA ALA A 114 -8.95 -5.23 -13.40
C ALA A 114 -8.31 -3.94 -12.87
N VAL A 115 -7.07 -4.00 -12.41
CA VAL A 115 -6.29 -2.84 -11.97
C VAL A 115 -5.05 -2.72 -12.85
N PRO A 116 -5.00 -1.74 -13.77
CA PRO A 116 -3.87 -1.57 -14.67
C PRO A 116 -2.55 -1.41 -13.90
N VAL A 117 -1.47 -2.08 -14.38
CA VAL A 117 -0.14 -2.06 -13.77
C VAL A 117 0.43 -0.64 -13.61
N GLU A 118 -0.04 0.29 -14.39
CA GLU A 118 0.29 1.71 -14.32
C GLU A 118 0.02 2.32 -12.94
N ASN A 119 -0.92 1.79 -12.17
CA ASN A 119 -1.12 2.20 -10.77
C ASN A 119 0.17 2.02 -9.96
N SER A 120 0.82 0.87 -10.05
CA SER A 120 2.11 0.61 -9.39
C SER A 120 3.24 1.46 -9.96
N LEU A 121 3.27 1.67 -11.26
CA LEU A 121 4.30 2.48 -11.91
C LEU A 121 4.20 3.95 -11.54
N LEU A 122 2.99 4.50 -11.46
CA LEU A 122 2.75 5.89 -11.02
C LEU A 122 3.18 6.10 -9.58
N LEU A 123 2.80 5.19 -8.67
CA LEU A 123 3.24 5.27 -7.28
C LEU A 123 4.76 5.16 -7.15
N ALA A 124 5.38 4.20 -7.84
CA ALA A 124 6.85 4.03 -7.81
C ALA A 124 7.59 5.26 -8.37
N GLY A 125 7.05 5.89 -9.43
CA GLY A 125 7.56 7.15 -9.95
C GLY A 125 7.53 8.26 -8.90
N ALA A 126 6.38 8.45 -8.24
CA ALA A 126 6.21 9.45 -7.19
C ALA A 126 7.12 9.19 -5.97
N LEU A 127 7.27 7.93 -5.55
CA LEU A 127 8.20 7.53 -4.48
C LEU A 127 9.64 7.90 -4.86
N LYS A 128 10.05 7.58 -6.09
CA LYS A 128 11.39 7.90 -6.60
C LYS A 128 11.65 9.41 -6.62
N GLU A 129 10.71 10.20 -7.11
CA GLU A 129 10.82 11.66 -7.18
C GLU A 129 10.96 12.30 -5.79
N ASN A 130 10.32 11.71 -4.77
CA ASN A 130 10.37 12.18 -3.39
C ASN A 130 11.50 11.54 -2.55
N ASN A 131 12.40 10.75 -3.15
CA ASN A 131 13.48 10.03 -2.48
C ASN A 131 13.01 9.09 -1.35
N VAL A 132 11.80 8.55 -1.47
CA VAL A 132 11.28 7.53 -0.55
C VAL A 132 11.82 6.16 -0.97
N PRO A 133 12.39 5.36 -0.06
CA PRO A 133 12.86 4.03 -0.38
C PRO A 133 11.70 3.11 -0.80
N PHE A 134 11.88 2.37 -1.89
CA PHE A 134 10.91 1.36 -2.31
C PHE A 134 11.57 0.22 -3.09
N GLU A 135 10.88 -0.91 -3.12
CA GLU A 135 11.17 -2.04 -4.01
C GLU A 135 9.93 -2.37 -4.84
N LEU A 136 10.11 -2.61 -6.16
CA LEU A 136 9.02 -2.88 -7.09
C LEU A 136 9.29 -4.16 -7.88
N HIS A 137 8.36 -5.11 -7.85
CA HIS A 137 8.39 -6.34 -8.62
C HIS A 137 7.20 -6.42 -9.58
N LEU A 138 7.49 -6.48 -10.87
CA LEU A 138 6.50 -6.67 -11.93
C LEU A 138 6.66 -8.04 -12.56
N PHE A 139 5.63 -8.86 -12.47
CA PHE A 139 5.56 -10.18 -13.12
C PHE A 139 4.79 -10.06 -14.43
N THR A 140 5.27 -10.69 -15.49
CA THR A 140 4.64 -10.58 -16.81
C THR A 140 3.23 -11.15 -16.82
N HIS A 141 3.05 -12.36 -16.25
CA HIS A 141 1.80 -13.13 -16.35
C HIS A 141 1.07 -13.22 -15.02
N GLY A 142 -0.24 -13.13 -15.05
CA GLY A 142 -1.13 -13.33 -13.91
C GLY A 142 -2.33 -12.39 -13.93
N GLY A 143 -3.46 -12.87 -13.46
CA GLY A 143 -4.66 -12.06 -13.29
C GLY A 143 -4.71 -11.35 -11.93
N HIS A 144 -5.72 -10.51 -11.77
CA HIS A 144 -5.99 -9.80 -10.53
C HIS A 144 -6.35 -10.73 -9.37
N GLY A 145 -6.05 -10.31 -8.13
CA GLY A 145 -6.53 -11.00 -6.93
C GLY A 145 -5.71 -12.23 -6.53
N SER A 146 -4.45 -12.33 -6.97
CA SER A 146 -3.60 -13.51 -6.76
C SER A 146 -3.05 -13.69 -5.34
N SER A 147 -3.12 -12.70 -4.46
CA SER A 147 -2.68 -12.76 -3.06
C SER A 147 -1.29 -13.42 -2.90
N THR A 148 -1.19 -14.51 -2.15
CA THR A 148 0.06 -15.26 -1.97
C THR A 148 0.46 -16.12 -3.17
N CYS A 149 -0.36 -16.19 -4.21
CA CYS A 149 -0.14 -17.03 -5.41
C CYS A 149 0.02 -18.53 -5.07
N THR A 150 -0.71 -19.01 -4.06
CA THR A 150 -0.66 -20.40 -3.58
C THR A 150 -1.97 -21.14 -3.78
N ASN A 151 -1.96 -22.46 -3.50
CA ASN A 151 -3.18 -23.28 -3.55
C ASN A 151 -4.22 -22.86 -2.50
N GLU A 152 -3.80 -22.34 -1.34
CA GLU A 152 -4.67 -21.91 -0.25
C GLU A 152 -5.59 -20.76 -0.67
N VAL A 153 -5.14 -19.94 -1.60
CA VAL A 153 -5.94 -18.83 -2.16
C VAL A 153 -6.49 -19.13 -3.56
N ASN A 154 -6.38 -20.40 -3.98
CA ASN A 154 -6.90 -20.92 -5.27
C ASN A 154 -6.34 -20.18 -6.52
N THR A 155 -5.16 -19.62 -6.41
CA THR A 155 -4.46 -18.92 -7.51
C THR A 155 -2.99 -19.36 -7.62
N PRO A 156 -2.68 -20.67 -7.73
CA PRO A 156 -1.30 -21.14 -7.69
C PRO A 156 -0.51 -20.61 -8.89
N ASN A 157 0.53 -19.82 -8.59
CA ASN A 157 1.52 -19.37 -9.56
C ASN A 157 2.89 -19.33 -8.90
N LYS A 158 3.69 -20.38 -9.13
CA LYS A 158 5.00 -20.55 -8.50
C LYS A 158 5.98 -19.42 -8.83
N HIS A 159 5.89 -18.83 -10.01
CA HIS A 159 6.75 -17.70 -10.41
C HIS A 159 6.38 -16.44 -9.62
N ASN A 160 5.10 -16.10 -9.60
CA ASN A 160 4.62 -14.89 -8.90
C ASN A 160 4.72 -15.04 -7.38
N ASN A 161 4.61 -16.25 -6.82
CA ASN A 161 4.80 -16.51 -5.39
C ASN A 161 6.18 -16.05 -4.88
N ALA A 162 7.16 -15.87 -5.77
CA ALA A 162 8.47 -15.32 -5.43
C ALA A 162 8.42 -13.93 -4.78
N TRP A 163 7.32 -13.17 -4.95
CA TRP A 163 7.16 -11.88 -4.27
C TRP A 163 7.23 -12.01 -2.74
N LEU A 164 6.75 -13.11 -2.17
CA LEU A 164 6.67 -13.26 -0.72
C LEU A 164 8.06 -13.40 -0.07
N PRO A 165 8.96 -14.32 -0.48
CA PRO A 165 10.32 -14.37 0.06
C PRO A 165 11.12 -13.09 -0.25
N LEU A 166 10.92 -12.42 -1.39
CA LEU A 166 11.53 -11.12 -1.69
C LEU A 166 11.08 -10.07 -0.69
N CYS A 167 9.78 -9.97 -0.43
CA CYS A 167 9.21 -9.07 0.57
C CYS A 167 9.78 -9.32 1.97
N MET A 168 9.90 -10.59 2.38
CA MET A 168 10.46 -10.93 3.70
C MET A 168 11.94 -10.54 3.80
N GLY A 169 12.73 -10.74 2.73
CA GLY A 169 14.11 -10.27 2.66
C GLY A 169 14.21 -8.75 2.79
N TRP A 170 13.41 -8.03 1.97
CA TRP A 170 13.34 -6.58 2.00
C TRP A 170 12.94 -6.02 3.38
N LEU A 171 11.95 -6.62 4.05
CA LEU A 171 11.57 -6.22 5.41
C LEU A 171 12.72 -6.40 6.41
N GLY A 172 13.49 -7.49 6.28
CA GLY A 172 14.66 -7.76 7.13
C GLY A 172 15.80 -6.75 6.94
N GLU A 173 15.92 -6.13 5.76
CA GLU A 173 16.90 -5.08 5.47
C GLU A 173 16.40 -3.68 5.84
N THR A 174 15.07 -3.48 5.83
CA THR A 174 14.43 -2.17 6.00
C THR A 174 14.10 -1.86 7.46
N LEU A 175 13.75 -2.85 8.25
CA LEU A 175 13.32 -2.78 9.65
C LEU A 175 14.26 -3.49 10.61
#